data_85c4a99f517308d365a055d01eb273bf
#
_entry.id   85c4a99f517308d365a055d01eb273bf
#
_cell.length_a   1.000
_cell.length_b   1.000
_cell.length_c   1.000
_cell.angle_alpha   90.00
_cell.angle_beta   90.00
_cell.angle_gamma   90.00
#
_symmetry.space_group_name_H-M   'P 1'
#
loop_
_entity.id
_entity.type
_entity.pdbx_description
1 polymer ?
#
loop_
_entity_poly.entity_id
_entity_poly.type
_entity_poly.pdbx_seq_one_letter_code
_entity_poly.pdbx_strand_id
1 'polypeptide(L)'
;MTSRFTHRPAFRPASRSLAAALAASAMLAFTIPAARGAEALTVFAAGSTGGALATIAHDYTAATGQPVKLVTGPAGLLLERIEGGARADLFISANLAHPRRLTAEGKAGPTVVFARNRVCVSARPDVGLTSAKLLDKLLDPGVKIGTSTPKADPGGDYAWLLFEKAGTLRAGATAVLEAKARQLVGGRSAPEVPAGANPVKYFMQTHVVDVFVGYCSSHDTQPDPAFVQVELPPELAIQADYGMTVLEGRHDEAPWRFAMYLMSPAAQAVLPRYGFGAVGLADPGS
;
A
#
# COMPACT_ATOMS: atom_id res chain seq x y z
N MET A 1 35.53 -114.46 40.80
CA MET A 1 36.85 -113.96 40.44
C MET A 1 36.69 -112.62 39.73
N THR A 2 37.25 -111.60 40.29
CA THR A 2 37.54 -110.25 39.71
C THR A 2 36.35 -109.35 39.24
N SER A 3 35.92 -108.57 40.20
CA SER A 3 35.11 -107.36 40.06
C SER A 3 35.92 -106.27 39.35
N ARG A 4 35.30 -105.55 38.45
CA ARG A 4 35.82 -104.29 37.96
C ARG A 4 34.76 -103.21 38.18
N PHE A 5 35.06 -102.35 39.09
CA PHE A 5 34.32 -101.05 39.25
C PHE A 5 34.60 -100.11 38.16
N THR A 6 33.58 -99.60 37.52
CA THR A 6 33.71 -98.50 36.55
C THR A 6 33.09 -97.21 37.20
N HIS A 7 33.99 -96.28 37.44
CA HIS A 7 33.61 -94.94 37.90
C HIS A 7 32.84 -94.15 36.75
N ARG A 8 31.69 -93.69 37.11
CA ARG A 8 30.99 -92.70 36.26
C ARG A 8 31.38 -91.27 36.74
N PRO A 9 31.80 -90.37 35.82
CA PRO A 9 32.01 -88.96 36.16
C PRO A 9 30.71 -88.24 36.22
N ALA A 10 30.55 -87.38 37.21
CA ALA A 10 29.41 -86.47 37.42
C ALA A 10 29.35 -85.34 36.41
N PHE A 11 28.26 -85.25 35.72
CA PHE A 11 27.96 -84.07 34.87
C PHE A 11 27.61 -82.89 35.73
N ARG A 12 28.36 -81.78 35.65
CA ARG A 12 28.03 -80.50 36.14
C ARG A 12 27.21 -79.73 35.13
N PRO A 13 26.04 -79.12 35.42
CA PRO A 13 25.34 -78.27 34.47
C PRO A 13 26.07 -76.93 34.36
N ALA A 14 26.44 -76.58 33.14
CA ALA A 14 26.95 -75.22 32.82
C ALA A 14 25.82 -74.18 32.86
N SER A 15 25.93 -73.26 33.77
CA SER A 15 25.09 -72.10 33.84
C SER A 15 25.30 -71.20 32.62
N ARG A 16 24.33 -71.17 31.71
CA ARG A 16 24.31 -70.19 30.59
C ARG A 16 23.88 -68.84 31.12
N SER A 17 24.84 -67.93 31.32
CA SER A 17 24.60 -66.53 31.53
C SER A 17 24.03 -65.89 30.25
N LEU A 18 22.75 -65.56 30.21
CA LEU A 18 22.17 -64.74 29.18
C LEU A 18 22.69 -63.28 29.35
N ALA A 19 23.66 -62.89 28.52
CA ALA A 19 24.02 -61.51 28.39
C ALA A 19 22.89 -60.77 27.61
N ALA A 20 22.07 -60.00 28.33
CA ALA A 20 21.09 -59.13 27.75
C ALA A 20 21.83 -57.94 27.05
N ALA A 21 21.92 -57.98 25.74
CA ALA A 21 22.37 -56.84 24.93
C ALA A 21 21.25 -55.80 24.92
N LEU A 22 21.36 -54.75 25.75
CA LEU A 22 20.55 -53.52 25.62
C LEU A 22 20.99 -52.80 24.35
N ALA A 23 20.20 -52.93 23.29
CA ALA A 23 20.28 -52.06 22.13
C ALA A 23 19.76 -50.68 22.50
N ALA A 24 20.65 -49.76 22.85
CA ALA A 24 20.33 -48.34 23.02
C ALA A 24 20.03 -47.76 21.61
N SER A 25 18.77 -47.75 21.24
CA SER A 25 18.26 -46.98 20.08
C SER A 25 18.36 -45.48 20.42
N ALA A 26 19.45 -44.82 20.01
CA ALA A 26 19.58 -43.38 20.01
C ALA A 26 18.58 -42.84 19.01
N MET A 27 17.39 -42.44 19.44
CA MET A 27 16.48 -41.57 18.71
C MET A 27 17.22 -40.23 18.53
N LEU A 28 17.79 -39.98 17.34
CA LEU A 28 18.13 -38.63 16.90
C LEU A 28 16.79 -37.86 16.79
N ALA A 29 16.48 -37.09 17.82
CA ALA A 29 15.44 -36.08 17.73
C ALA A 29 15.91 -35.06 16.71
N PHE A 30 15.46 -35.19 15.45
CA PHE A 30 15.53 -34.11 14.47
C PHE A 30 14.68 -32.99 15.03
N THR A 31 15.29 -32.04 15.73
CA THR A 31 14.67 -30.75 16.03
C THR A 31 14.50 -30.03 14.70
N ILE A 32 13.31 -30.18 14.10
CA ILE A 32 12.90 -29.32 12.98
C ILE A 32 12.93 -27.91 13.57
N PRO A 33 13.82 -27.01 13.09
CA PRO A 33 13.77 -25.61 13.54
C PRO A 33 12.38 -25.12 13.21
N ALA A 34 11.64 -24.67 14.24
CA ALA A 34 10.37 -23.99 14.04
C ALA A 34 10.64 -22.89 13.01
N ALA A 35 10.02 -22.99 11.84
CA ALA A 35 10.13 -21.97 10.81
C ALA A 35 9.71 -20.65 11.50
N ARG A 36 10.69 -19.81 11.82
CA ARG A 36 10.40 -18.43 12.23
C ARG A 36 9.60 -17.85 11.11
N GLY A 37 8.33 -17.54 11.37
CA GLY A 37 7.50 -16.85 10.39
C GLY A 37 8.27 -15.65 9.85
N ALA A 38 8.27 -15.46 8.54
CA ALA A 38 8.97 -14.35 7.90
C ALA A 38 8.52 -13.04 8.57
N GLU A 39 9.46 -12.17 8.93
CA GLU A 39 9.17 -10.85 9.46
C GLU A 39 8.37 -10.05 8.42
N ALA A 40 7.26 -9.44 8.85
CA ALA A 40 6.38 -8.71 7.95
C ALA A 40 7.11 -7.54 7.29
N LEU A 41 6.92 -7.40 5.96
CA LEU A 41 7.33 -6.21 5.23
C LEU A 41 6.47 -5.02 5.66
N THR A 42 7.08 -3.92 6.07
CA THR A 42 6.37 -2.69 6.39
C THR A 42 6.40 -1.76 5.19
N VAL A 43 5.23 -1.47 4.62
CA VAL A 43 5.07 -0.59 3.47
C VAL A 43 4.36 0.68 3.90
N PHE A 44 5.03 1.82 3.77
CA PHE A 44 4.41 3.14 3.92
C PHE A 44 3.85 3.57 2.57
N ALA A 45 2.55 3.84 2.49
CA ALA A 45 1.89 4.08 1.23
C ALA A 45 0.89 5.24 1.27
N ALA A 46 0.82 5.99 0.18
CA ALA A 46 -0.19 7.02 -0.01
C ALA A 46 -1.59 6.47 0.25
N GLY A 47 -2.41 7.19 1.03
CA GLY A 47 -3.74 6.75 1.44
C GLY A 47 -4.63 6.32 0.30
N SER A 48 -4.55 7.00 -0.85
CA SER A 48 -5.32 6.68 -2.06
C SER A 48 -5.04 5.29 -2.64
N THR A 49 -3.90 4.66 -2.32
CA THR A 49 -3.54 3.31 -2.80
C THR A 49 -4.07 2.20 -1.90
N GLY A 50 -4.66 2.53 -0.74
CA GLY A 50 -4.96 1.57 0.32
C GLY A 50 -5.79 0.38 -0.13
N GLY A 51 -6.85 0.57 -0.90
CA GLY A 51 -7.69 -0.52 -1.41
C GLY A 51 -6.95 -1.45 -2.37
N ALA A 52 -6.28 -0.89 -3.37
CA ALA A 52 -5.52 -1.66 -4.35
C ALA A 52 -4.36 -2.42 -3.70
N LEU A 53 -3.58 -1.73 -2.85
CA LEU A 53 -2.45 -2.36 -2.16
C LEU A 53 -2.88 -3.42 -1.15
N ALA A 54 -4.03 -3.28 -0.50
CA ALA A 54 -4.55 -4.31 0.39
C ALA A 54 -4.81 -5.62 -0.38
N THR A 55 -5.44 -5.53 -1.55
CA THR A 55 -5.65 -6.69 -2.44
C THR A 55 -4.32 -7.28 -2.89
N ILE A 56 -3.39 -6.45 -3.39
CA ILE A 56 -2.09 -6.92 -3.90
C ILE A 56 -1.26 -7.55 -2.77
N ALA A 57 -1.25 -6.96 -1.58
CA ALA A 57 -0.52 -7.49 -0.42
C ALA A 57 -1.10 -8.83 0.06
N HIS A 58 -2.43 -8.98 0.05
CA HIS A 58 -3.10 -10.23 0.34
C HIS A 58 -2.66 -11.33 -0.65
N ASP A 59 -2.74 -11.05 -1.95
CA ASP A 59 -2.39 -12.02 -3.01
C ASP A 59 -0.91 -12.39 -2.96
N TYR A 60 -0.03 -11.41 -2.70
CA TYR A 60 1.40 -11.66 -2.50
C TYR A 60 1.67 -12.57 -1.29
N THR A 61 1.02 -12.27 -0.16
CA THR A 61 1.17 -13.08 1.06
C THR A 61 0.68 -14.50 0.82
N ALA A 62 -0.45 -14.67 0.15
CA ALA A 62 -0.99 -15.99 -0.19
C ALA A 62 -0.06 -16.79 -1.11
N ALA A 63 0.60 -16.13 -2.07
CA ALA A 63 1.49 -16.76 -3.04
C ALA A 63 2.88 -17.10 -2.47
N THR A 64 3.38 -16.32 -1.51
CA THR A 64 4.79 -16.39 -1.08
C THR A 64 4.99 -16.76 0.39
N GLY A 65 3.95 -16.66 1.21
CA GLY A 65 4.03 -16.78 2.67
C GLY A 65 4.67 -15.56 3.36
N GLN A 66 5.09 -14.51 2.61
CA GLN A 66 5.70 -13.30 3.16
C GLN A 66 4.60 -12.30 3.58
N PRO A 67 4.42 -12.01 4.88
CA PRO A 67 3.42 -11.03 5.31
C PRO A 67 3.80 -9.61 4.90
N VAL A 68 2.77 -8.80 4.56
CA VAL A 68 2.93 -7.38 4.24
C VAL A 68 2.05 -6.56 5.17
N LYS A 69 2.66 -5.60 5.89
CA LYS A 69 1.99 -4.64 6.74
C LYS A 69 1.91 -3.29 6.03
N LEU A 70 0.70 -2.87 5.68
CA LEU A 70 0.46 -1.56 5.10
C LEU A 70 0.26 -0.51 6.19
N VAL A 71 0.95 0.62 6.05
CA VAL A 71 0.74 1.83 6.83
C VAL A 71 0.38 2.93 5.83
N THR A 72 -0.90 3.20 5.70
CA THR A 72 -1.41 4.16 4.73
C THR A 72 -1.64 5.52 5.38
N GLY A 73 -1.43 6.58 4.60
CA GLY A 73 -1.63 7.96 5.07
C GLY A 73 -1.19 9.01 4.05
N PRO A 74 -1.20 10.29 4.45
CA PRO A 74 -0.69 11.38 3.64
C PRO A 74 0.79 11.17 3.34
N ALA A 75 1.15 11.10 2.05
CA ALA A 75 2.50 10.66 1.66
C ALA A 75 3.59 11.64 2.10
N GLY A 76 3.31 12.94 2.19
CA GLY A 76 4.27 13.91 2.75
C GLY A 76 4.54 13.69 4.23
N LEU A 77 3.49 13.39 5.03
CA LEU A 77 3.68 13.05 6.45
C LEU A 77 4.37 11.71 6.65
N LEU A 78 4.16 10.74 5.75
CA LEU A 78 4.90 9.48 5.77
C LEU A 78 6.38 9.69 5.42
N LEU A 79 6.67 10.55 4.45
CA LEU A 79 8.04 10.98 4.12
C LEU A 79 8.75 11.59 5.35
N GLU A 80 8.10 12.54 6.03
CA GLU A 80 8.65 13.16 7.25
C GLU A 80 8.92 12.11 8.34
N ARG A 81 8.05 11.12 8.50
CA ARG A 81 8.27 10.01 9.44
C ARG A 81 9.50 9.18 9.08
N ILE A 82 9.72 8.90 7.79
CA ILE A 82 10.91 8.18 7.30
C ILE A 82 12.16 9.02 7.57
N GLU A 83 12.12 10.30 7.25
CA GLU A 83 13.23 11.24 7.50
C GLU A 83 13.54 11.37 9.00
N GLY A 84 12.52 11.26 9.85
CA GLY A 84 12.63 11.21 11.32
C GLY A 84 13.04 9.84 11.87
N GLY A 85 13.41 8.88 11.02
CA GLY A 85 13.94 7.56 11.44
C GLY A 85 12.89 6.46 11.62
N ALA A 86 11.64 6.66 11.21
CA ALA A 86 10.66 5.57 11.21
C ALA A 86 11.06 4.50 10.19
N ARG A 87 11.02 3.24 10.63
CA ARG A 87 11.40 2.10 9.80
C ARG A 87 10.24 1.69 8.88
N ALA A 88 10.54 1.58 7.60
CA ALA A 88 9.72 0.95 6.60
C ALA A 88 10.63 0.28 5.57
N ASP A 89 10.12 -0.71 4.85
CA ASP A 89 10.86 -1.44 3.82
C ASP A 89 10.63 -0.84 2.43
N LEU A 90 9.38 -0.38 2.16
CA LEU A 90 9.02 0.34 0.94
C LEU A 90 8.29 1.63 1.27
N PHE A 91 8.49 2.62 0.40
CA PHE A 91 7.71 3.84 0.41
C PHE A 91 7.02 4.04 -0.95
N ILE A 92 5.72 4.29 -0.92
CA ILE A 92 4.86 4.50 -2.07
C ILE A 92 4.16 5.84 -1.92
N SER A 93 4.41 6.74 -2.86
CA SER A 93 3.84 8.10 -2.85
C SER A 93 2.96 8.34 -4.07
N ALA A 94 1.94 9.19 -3.90
CA ALA A 94 1.10 9.68 -4.99
C ALA A 94 1.80 10.72 -5.87
N ASN A 95 3.10 10.92 -5.72
CA ASN A 95 3.95 11.70 -6.60
C ASN A 95 5.33 11.04 -6.73
N LEU A 96 6.16 11.53 -7.65
CA LEU A 96 7.55 11.08 -7.82
C LEU A 96 8.55 11.88 -6.98
N ALA A 97 8.18 13.07 -6.54
CA ALA A 97 9.10 13.97 -5.83
C ALA A 97 9.55 13.38 -4.48
N HIS A 98 8.62 12.77 -3.73
CA HIS A 98 8.91 12.21 -2.43
C HIS A 98 9.89 11.03 -2.48
N PRO A 99 9.67 9.95 -3.27
CA PRO A 99 10.64 8.86 -3.34
C PRO A 99 11.96 9.30 -3.97
N ARG A 100 11.96 10.19 -4.98
CA ARG A 100 13.20 10.75 -5.55
C ARG A 100 14.04 11.52 -4.53
N ARG A 101 13.40 12.21 -3.60
CA ARG A 101 14.10 12.88 -2.50
C ARG A 101 14.86 11.89 -1.63
N LEU A 102 14.22 10.79 -1.22
CA LEU A 102 14.89 9.74 -0.43
C LEU A 102 16.03 9.07 -1.21
N THR A 103 15.83 8.85 -2.52
CA THR A 103 16.90 8.32 -3.41
C THR A 103 18.09 9.29 -3.47
N ALA A 104 17.82 10.58 -3.65
CA ALA A 104 18.89 11.60 -3.71
C ALA A 104 19.65 11.77 -2.38
N GLU A 105 18.98 11.50 -1.26
CA GLU A 105 19.58 11.51 0.08
C GLU A 105 20.32 10.20 0.44
N GLY A 106 20.35 9.20 -0.46
CA GLY A 106 20.94 7.89 -0.20
C GLY A 106 20.21 7.05 0.83
N LYS A 107 18.93 7.37 1.10
CA LYS A 107 18.07 6.64 2.06
C LYS A 107 17.22 5.57 1.40
N ALA A 108 17.22 5.51 0.08
CA ALA A 108 16.42 4.58 -0.70
C ALA A 108 17.08 4.25 -2.04
N GLY A 109 16.71 3.12 -2.61
CA GLY A 109 17.05 2.72 -3.96
C GLY A 109 16.39 3.60 -5.04
N PRO A 110 16.44 3.17 -6.31
CA PRO A 110 15.85 3.90 -7.42
C PRO A 110 14.34 4.13 -7.24
N THR A 111 13.86 5.30 -7.69
CA THR A 111 12.43 5.57 -7.78
C THR A 111 11.85 4.94 -9.05
N VAL A 112 10.77 4.17 -8.90
CA VAL A 112 10.06 3.51 -10.00
C VAL A 112 8.62 4.00 -10.04
N VAL A 113 8.11 4.34 -11.22
CA VAL A 113 6.67 4.57 -11.43
C VAL A 113 5.98 3.21 -11.42
N PHE A 114 5.04 2.98 -10.50
CA PHE A 114 4.34 1.70 -10.42
C PHE A 114 2.86 1.77 -10.81
N ALA A 115 2.28 2.96 -10.76
CA ALA A 115 0.88 3.20 -11.15
C ALA A 115 0.72 4.62 -11.67
N ARG A 116 -0.31 4.85 -12.47
CA ARG A 116 -0.74 6.17 -12.93
C ARG A 116 -2.11 6.49 -12.38
N ASN A 117 -2.37 7.77 -12.20
CA ASN A 117 -3.67 8.26 -11.80
C ASN A 117 -3.96 9.59 -12.49
N ARG A 118 -5.18 10.06 -12.33
CA ARG A 118 -5.62 11.38 -12.83
C ARG A 118 -6.31 12.10 -11.68
N VAL A 119 -6.34 13.42 -11.79
CA VAL A 119 -7.13 14.26 -10.89
C VAL A 119 -8.57 14.32 -11.39
N CYS A 120 -9.51 14.14 -10.49
CA CYS A 120 -10.94 14.26 -10.69
C CYS A 120 -11.55 15.18 -9.63
N VAL A 121 -12.79 15.61 -9.87
CA VAL A 121 -13.60 16.26 -8.84
C VAL A 121 -14.78 15.37 -8.52
N SER A 122 -14.86 14.93 -7.26
CA SER A 122 -16.06 14.29 -6.74
C SER A 122 -17.07 15.34 -6.32
N ALA A 123 -18.35 15.15 -6.62
CA ALA A 123 -19.42 16.06 -6.30
C ALA A 123 -20.66 15.33 -5.79
N ARG A 124 -21.44 15.98 -4.94
CA ARG A 124 -22.80 15.50 -4.70
C ARG A 124 -23.63 15.65 -5.97
N PRO A 125 -24.57 14.74 -6.25
CA PRO A 125 -25.38 14.78 -7.48
C PRO A 125 -26.17 16.09 -7.67
N ASP A 126 -26.63 16.71 -6.58
CA ASP A 126 -27.40 17.96 -6.57
C ASP A 126 -26.59 19.18 -7.03
N VAL A 127 -25.28 19.12 -7.02
CA VAL A 127 -24.39 20.18 -7.57
C VAL A 127 -24.51 20.30 -9.08
N GLY A 128 -24.87 19.20 -9.78
CA GLY A 128 -24.96 19.16 -11.24
C GLY A 128 -23.62 19.44 -11.92
N LEU A 129 -22.52 18.94 -11.33
CA LEU A 129 -21.17 19.08 -11.88
C LEU A 129 -21.02 18.23 -13.13
N THR A 130 -20.44 18.82 -14.19
CA THR A 130 -20.03 18.13 -15.40
C THR A 130 -18.67 18.65 -15.83
N SER A 131 -17.90 17.88 -16.65
CA SER A 131 -16.59 18.32 -17.14
C SER A 131 -16.67 19.68 -17.84
N ALA A 132 -17.66 19.88 -18.72
CA ALA A 132 -17.86 21.15 -19.44
C ALA A 132 -18.17 22.36 -18.54
N LYS A 133 -18.78 22.14 -17.36
CA LYS A 133 -19.17 23.21 -16.42
C LYS A 133 -18.24 23.26 -15.21
N LEU A 134 -17.15 22.50 -15.20
CA LEU A 134 -16.32 22.28 -14.02
C LEU A 134 -15.77 23.62 -13.49
N LEU A 135 -15.11 24.39 -14.32
CA LEU A 135 -14.49 25.65 -13.90
C LEU A 135 -15.52 26.66 -13.41
N ASP A 136 -16.67 26.80 -14.09
CA ASP A 136 -17.74 27.70 -13.68
C ASP A 136 -18.29 27.30 -12.30
N LYS A 137 -18.50 26.01 -12.08
CA LYS A 137 -19.00 25.49 -10.81
C LYS A 137 -17.97 25.65 -9.68
N LEU A 138 -16.68 25.42 -9.93
CA LEU A 138 -15.66 25.66 -8.91
C LEU A 138 -15.56 27.14 -8.54
N LEU A 139 -15.79 28.06 -9.47
CA LEU A 139 -15.76 29.50 -9.24
C LEU A 139 -17.08 30.05 -8.65
N ASP A 140 -18.18 29.31 -8.73
CA ASP A 140 -19.46 29.68 -8.13
C ASP A 140 -19.30 29.91 -6.61
N PRO A 141 -19.58 31.10 -6.08
CA PRO A 141 -19.41 31.39 -4.64
C PRO A 141 -20.27 30.52 -3.74
N GLY A 142 -21.36 29.96 -4.25
CA GLY A 142 -22.23 29.04 -3.49
C GLY A 142 -21.67 27.63 -3.37
N VAL A 143 -20.67 27.23 -4.16
CA VAL A 143 -20.08 25.88 -4.13
C VAL A 143 -18.89 25.82 -3.17
N LYS A 144 -18.95 24.96 -2.18
CA LYS A 144 -17.88 24.74 -1.19
C LYS A 144 -16.92 23.67 -1.68
N ILE A 145 -15.63 23.99 -1.73
CA ILE A 145 -14.58 23.11 -2.24
C ILE A 145 -13.79 22.47 -1.10
N GLY A 146 -13.67 21.14 -1.10
CA GLY A 146 -12.77 20.39 -0.25
C GLY A 146 -11.51 19.95 -1.00
N THR A 147 -10.38 19.93 -0.31
CA THR A 147 -9.09 19.47 -0.82
C THR A 147 -8.32 18.71 0.25
N SER A 148 -7.29 17.96 -0.18
CA SER A 148 -6.20 17.60 0.71
C SER A 148 -5.31 18.80 1.01
N THR A 149 -4.42 18.67 2.01
CA THR A 149 -3.51 19.72 2.45
C THR A 149 -2.23 19.68 1.62
N PRO A 150 -1.86 20.75 0.91
CA PRO A 150 -0.62 20.82 0.15
C PRO A 150 0.62 20.52 1.00
N LYS A 151 1.65 19.96 0.40
CA LYS A 151 2.90 19.50 1.00
C LYS A 151 2.76 18.29 1.93
N ALA A 152 1.71 18.23 2.75
CA ALA A 152 1.41 17.09 3.60
C ALA A 152 0.85 15.89 2.81
N ASP A 153 0.09 16.16 1.77
CA ASP A 153 -0.53 15.17 0.88
C ASP A 153 -0.43 15.63 -0.58
N PRO A 154 0.13 14.81 -1.50
CA PRO A 154 0.20 15.15 -2.91
C PRO A 154 -1.15 15.51 -3.56
N GLY A 155 -2.28 14.96 -3.04
CA GLY A 155 -3.62 15.37 -3.48
C GLY A 155 -3.88 16.86 -3.30
N GLY A 156 -3.32 17.47 -2.25
CA GLY A 156 -3.35 18.90 -2.03
C GLY A 156 -2.50 19.66 -3.05
N ASP A 157 -1.30 19.18 -3.34
CA ASP A 157 -0.42 19.78 -4.35
C ASP A 157 -1.07 19.77 -5.74
N TYR A 158 -1.74 18.67 -6.10
CA TYR A 158 -2.48 18.59 -7.36
C TYR A 158 -3.73 19.48 -7.39
N ALA A 159 -4.40 19.69 -6.25
CA ALA A 159 -5.50 20.65 -6.20
C ALA A 159 -5.01 22.09 -6.46
N TRP A 160 -3.87 22.48 -5.89
CA TRP A 160 -3.25 23.78 -6.16
C TRP A 160 -2.79 23.90 -7.59
N LEU A 161 -2.20 22.86 -8.19
CA LEU A 161 -1.87 22.83 -9.61
C LEU A 161 -3.12 23.00 -10.50
N LEU A 162 -4.26 22.42 -10.12
CA LEU A 162 -5.54 22.66 -10.81
C LEU A 162 -5.93 24.14 -10.73
N PHE A 163 -5.78 24.77 -9.57
CA PHE A 163 -6.12 26.18 -9.40
C PHE A 163 -5.20 27.11 -10.19
N GLU A 164 -3.90 26.81 -10.26
CA GLU A 164 -2.94 27.52 -11.12
C GLU A 164 -3.34 27.40 -12.60
N LYS A 165 -3.65 26.18 -13.08
CA LYS A 165 -4.13 25.96 -14.46
C LYS A 165 -5.44 26.69 -14.73
N ALA A 166 -6.38 26.73 -13.77
CA ALA A 166 -7.61 27.52 -13.88
C ALA A 166 -7.31 29.02 -14.05
N GLY A 167 -6.28 29.54 -13.37
CA GLY A 167 -5.81 30.91 -13.51
C GLY A 167 -5.29 31.27 -14.90
N THR A 168 -4.73 30.29 -15.64
CA THR A 168 -4.30 30.52 -17.04
C THR A 168 -5.49 30.61 -18.00
N LEU A 169 -6.63 30.01 -17.66
CA LEU A 169 -7.85 30.06 -18.46
C LEU A 169 -8.75 31.25 -18.10
N ARG A 170 -8.72 31.65 -16.84
CA ARG A 170 -9.56 32.75 -16.33
C ARG A 170 -8.78 33.57 -15.29
N ALA A 171 -8.52 34.83 -15.63
CA ALA A 171 -7.79 35.72 -14.72
C ALA A 171 -8.45 35.80 -13.33
N GLY A 172 -7.64 35.71 -12.28
CA GLY A 172 -8.09 35.73 -10.90
C GLY A 172 -8.63 34.41 -10.36
N ALA A 173 -8.82 33.38 -11.19
CA ALA A 173 -9.38 32.09 -10.74
C ALA A 173 -8.52 31.41 -9.67
N THR A 174 -7.18 31.45 -9.79
CA THR A 174 -6.26 30.89 -8.79
C THR A 174 -6.59 31.41 -7.38
N ALA A 175 -6.56 32.72 -7.21
CA ALA A 175 -6.78 33.35 -5.92
C ALA A 175 -8.20 33.05 -5.33
N VAL A 176 -9.21 33.04 -6.19
CA VAL A 176 -10.58 32.68 -5.78
C VAL A 176 -10.66 31.24 -5.30
N LEU A 177 -10.08 30.28 -6.05
CA LEU A 177 -10.14 28.87 -5.72
C LEU A 177 -9.34 28.53 -4.47
N GLU A 178 -8.13 29.09 -4.32
CA GLU A 178 -7.30 28.93 -3.12
C GLU A 178 -8.01 29.49 -1.87
N ALA A 179 -8.63 30.66 -1.98
CA ALA A 179 -9.38 31.25 -0.85
C ALA A 179 -10.63 30.44 -0.45
N LYS A 180 -11.24 29.73 -1.40
CA LYS A 180 -12.42 28.88 -1.16
C LYS A 180 -12.05 27.49 -0.63
N ALA A 181 -10.85 27.00 -0.93
CA ALA A 181 -10.45 25.62 -0.66
C ALA A 181 -10.37 25.32 0.83
N ARG A 182 -11.12 24.32 1.28
CA ARG A 182 -11.05 23.78 2.63
C ARG A 182 -10.12 22.59 2.65
N GLN A 183 -9.00 22.71 3.35
CA GLN A 183 -8.01 21.64 3.51
C GLN A 183 -8.47 20.67 4.60
N LEU A 184 -9.22 19.65 4.21
CA LEU A 184 -9.94 18.76 5.12
C LEU A 184 -9.27 17.39 5.30
N VAL A 185 -8.32 17.04 4.45
CA VAL A 185 -7.68 15.73 4.43
C VAL A 185 -6.16 15.88 4.38
N GLY A 186 -5.46 14.96 5.01
CA GLY A 186 -4.02 14.79 4.83
C GLY A 186 -3.12 15.75 5.59
N GLY A 187 -3.66 16.79 6.22
CA GLY A 187 -2.89 17.73 7.04
C GLY A 187 -2.81 17.35 8.51
N ARG A 188 -1.81 17.87 9.23
CA ARG A 188 -1.72 17.70 10.69
C ARG A 188 -2.89 18.32 11.44
N SER A 189 -3.48 19.37 10.87
CA SER A 189 -4.64 20.11 11.39
C SER A 189 -5.93 19.74 10.66
N ALA A 190 -5.94 18.65 9.89
CA ALA A 190 -7.17 18.19 9.24
C ALA A 190 -8.20 17.81 10.32
N PRO A 191 -9.49 18.19 10.14
CA PRO A 191 -10.52 17.83 11.10
C PRO A 191 -10.64 16.31 11.24
N GLU A 192 -10.88 15.85 12.46
CA GLU A 192 -11.11 14.42 12.72
C GLU A 192 -12.48 13.98 12.17
N VAL A 193 -12.53 12.74 11.72
CA VAL A 193 -13.75 12.07 11.29
C VAL A 193 -13.98 10.82 12.14
N PRO A 194 -15.20 10.28 12.21
CA PRO A 194 -15.48 9.05 12.94
C PRO A 194 -14.54 7.91 12.51
N ALA A 195 -14.14 7.09 13.47
CA ALA A 195 -13.25 5.95 13.21
C ALA A 195 -13.81 5.03 12.10
N GLY A 196 -12.99 4.71 11.12
CA GLY A 196 -13.38 3.88 9.96
C GLY A 196 -14.13 4.62 8.85
N ALA A 197 -14.50 5.90 9.05
CA ALA A 197 -15.12 6.69 7.98
C ALA A 197 -14.07 7.12 6.94
N ASN A 198 -14.48 7.14 5.67
CA ASN A 198 -13.71 7.80 4.62
C ASN A 198 -13.89 9.32 4.75
N PRO A 199 -12.82 10.10 4.98
CA PRO A 199 -12.94 11.54 5.24
C PRO A 199 -13.63 12.32 4.11
N VAL A 200 -13.30 12.03 2.86
CA VAL A 200 -13.90 12.71 1.70
C VAL A 200 -15.40 12.48 1.66
N LYS A 201 -15.82 11.22 1.79
CA LYS A 201 -17.25 10.85 1.83
C LYS A 201 -17.95 11.54 3.01
N TYR A 202 -17.35 11.50 4.20
CA TYR A 202 -17.90 12.10 5.40
C TYR A 202 -18.17 13.60 5.24
N PHE A 203 -17.19 14.38 4.78
CA PHE A 203 -17.35 15.82 4.62
C PHE A 203 -18.34 16.21 3.53
N MET A 204 -18.48 15.39 2.49
CA MET A 204 -19.48 15.60 1.44
C MET A 204 -20.90 15.23 1.94
N GLN A 205 -21.06 14.10 2.62
CA GLN A 205 -22.35 13.66 3.17
C GLN A 205 -22.89 14.60 4.26
N THR A 206 -22.00 15.17 5.07
CA THR A 206 -22.36 16.15 6.11
C THR A 206 -22.46 17.58 5.60
N HIS A 207 -22.41 17.79 4.27
CA HIS A 207 -22.51 19.11 3.62
C HIS A 207 -21.46 20.14 4.08
N VAL A 208 -20.34 19.68 4.63
CA VAL A 208 -19.18 20.54 4.91
C VAL A 208 -18.63 21.08 3.61
N VAL A 209 -18.56 20.23 2.57
CA VAL A 209 -18.22 20.61 1.20
C VAL A 209 -19.23 20.02 0.20
N ASP A 210 -19.31 20.63 -0.96
CA ASP A 210 -20.19 20.25 -2.06
C ASP A 210 -19.46 19.45 -3.12
N VAL A 211 -18.16 19.75 -3.27
CA VAL A 211 -17.23 19.07 -4.18
C VAL A 211 -15.90 18.81 -3.49
N PHE A 212 -15.18 17.80 -3.93
CA PHE A 212 -13.82 17.48 -3.44
C PHE A 212 -12.87 17.26 -4.61
N VAL A 213 -11.79 18.03 -4.67
CA VAL A 213 -10.71 17.84 -5.64
C VAL A 213 -9.80 16.72 -5.14
N GLY A 214 -9.70 15.64 -5.89
CA GLY A 214 -8.94 14.45 -5.52
C GLY A 214 -8.55 13.61 -6.73
N TYR A 215 -8.47 12.32 -6.52
CA TYR A 215 -8.07 11.39 -7.57
C TYR A 215 -9.27 10.72 -8.24
N CYS A 216 -9.07 10.28 -9.49
CA CYS A 216 -10.06 9.44 -10.18
C CYS A 216 -10.09 8.01 -9.64
N SER A 217 -9.05 7.56 -8.94
CA SER A 217 -9.06 6.27 -8.25
C SER A 217 -9.97 6.27 -7.02
N SER A 218 -10.45 5.09 -6.65
CA SER A 218 -11.28 4.87 -5.47
C SER A 218 -10.63 3.85 -4.52
N HIS A 219 -11.05 3.86 -3.26
CA HIS A 219 -10.73 2.79 -2.31
C HIS A 219 -11.51 1.50 -2.58
N ASP A 220 -12.66 1.64 -3.21
CA ASP A 220 -13.58 0.55 -3.50
C ASP A 220 -13.59 0.24 -5.01
N THR A 221 -13.88 -0.99 -5.36
CA THR A 221 -14.01 -1.42 -6.76
C THR A 221 -15.35 -1.05 -7.38
N GLN A 222 -16.30 -0.57 -6.56
CA GLN A 222 -17.62 -0.14 -7.02
C GLN A 222 -17.79 1.37 -6.82
N PRO A 223 -18.38 2.07 -7.80
CA PRO A 223 -18.74 3.47 -7.64
C PRO A 223 -19.71 3.66 -6.47
N ASP A 224 -19.52 4.74 -5.71
CA ASP A 224 -20.47 5.13 -4.69
C ASP A 224 -21.60 5.96 -5.32
N PRO A 225 -22.86 5.47 -5.31
CA PRO A 225 -23.96 6.17 -5.97
C PRO A 225 -24.30 7.52 -5.31
N ALA A 226 -23.81 7.79 -4.10
CA ALA A 226 -24.01 9.06 -3.42
C ALA A 226 -23.18 10.21 -4.02
N PHE A 227 -22.22 9.91 -4.90
CA PHE A 227 -21.30 10.88 -5.49
C PHE A 227 -21.16 10.68 -7.00
N VAL A 228 -20.98 11.80 -7.70
CA VAL A 228 -20.59 11.82 -9.09
C VAL A 228 -19.11 12.17 -9.15
N GLN A 229 -18.32 11.35 -9.85
CA GLN A 229 -16.92 11.65 -10.12
C GLN A 229 -16.80 12.22 -11.53
N VAL A 230 -16.22 13.42 -11.64
CA VAL A 230 -16.10 14.17 -12.89
C VAL A 230 -14.63 14.33 -13.25
N GLU A 231 -14.27 13.89 -14.45
CA GLU A 231 -12.93 14.08 -15.01
C GLU A 231 -12.73 15.55 -15.39
N LEU A 232 -11.50 16.03 -15.22
CA LEU A 232 -11.12 17.37 -15.64
C LEU A 232 -11.18 17.46 -17.18
N PRO A 233 -11.64 18.59 -17.73
CA PRO A 233 -11.57 18.81 -19.16
C PRO A 233 -10.10 18.89 -19.61
N PRO A 234 -9.79 18.65 -20.90
CA PRO A 234 -8.42 18.51 -21.40
C PRO A 234 -7.47 19.65 -21.01
N GLU A 235 -7.95 20.89 -21.00
CA GLU A 235 -7.18 22.08 -20.66
C GLU A 235 -6.79 22.16 -19.17
N LEU A 236 -7.54 21.49 -18.30
CA LEU A 236 -7.28 21.37 -16.88
C LEU A 236 -6.69 20.01 -16.47
N ALA A 237 -6.58 19.07 -17.40
CA ALA A 237 -6.17 17.70 -17.11
C ALA A 237 -4.82 17.64 -16.38
N ILE A 238 -4.76 16.81 -15.35
CA ILE A 238 -3.57 16.57 -14.52
C ILE A 238 -3.38 15.07 -14.34
N GLN A 239 -2.20 14.60 -14.72
CA GLN A 239 -1.75 13.25 -14.43
C GLN A 239 -0.98 13.21 -13.11
N ALA A 240 -1.17 12.13 -12.36
CA ALA A 240 -0.48 11.85 -11.11
C ALA A 240 0.24 10.51 -11.23
N ASP A 241 1.54 10.54 -11.46
CA ASP A 241 2.37 9.34 -11.45
C ASP A 241 2.72 8.96 -10.00
N TYR A 242 2.44 7.71 -9.64
CA TYR A 242 2.74 7.17 -8.33
C TYR A 242 4.10 6.51 -8.34
N GLY A 243 4.97 7.00 -7.47
CA GLY A 243 6.33 6.48 -7.31
C GLY A 243 6.46 5.54 -6.12
N MET A 244 7.26 4.49 -6.30
CA MET A 244 7.71 3.64 -5.22
C MET A 244 9.24 3.62 -5.15
N THR A 245 9.77 3.33 -3.95
CA THR A 245 11.18 3.05 -3.74
C THR A 245 11.35 2.06 -2.59
N VAL A 246 12.40 1.24 -2.64
CA VAL A 246 12.82 0.38 -1.52
C VAL A 246 13.73 1.20 -0.62
N LEU A 247 13.45 1.20 0.68
CA LEU A 247 14.21 1.96 1.67
C LEU A 247 15.47 1.19 2.09
N GLU A 248 16.52 1.91 2.41
CA GLU A 248 17.73 1.34 3.00
C GLU A 248 17.46 0.86 4.43
N GLY A 249 18.23 -0.15 4.88
CA GLY A 249 18.21 -0.62 6.26
C GLY A 249 17.79 -2.07 6.48
N ARG A 250 17.13 -2.70 5.51
CA ARG A 250 16.91 -4.15 5.50
C ARG A 250 17.85 -4.81 4.48
N HIS A 251 18.59 -5.84 4.93
CA HIS A 251 19.65 -6.46 4.14
C HIS A 251 19.21 -7.72 3.37
N ASP A 252 17.95 -8.14 3.50
CA ASP A 252 17.40 -9.27 2.75
C ASP A 252 16.72 -8.81 1.45
N GLU A 253 16.39 -9.76 0.58
CA GLU A 253 15.78 -9.48 -0.73
C GLU A 253 14.26 -9.27 -0.67
N ALA A 254 13.62 -9.45 0.48
CA ALA A 254 12.17 -9.45 0.59
C ALA A 254 11.51 -8.13 0.13
N PRO A 255 12.05 -6.93 0.47
CA PRO A 255 11.50 -5.67 -0.06
C PRO A 255 11.57 -5.58 -1.59
N TRP A 256 12.70 -5.99 -2.18
CA TRP A 256 12.87 -5.98 -3.63
C TRP A 256 11.95 -6.98 -4.34
N ARG A 257 11.75 -8.16 -3.75
CA ARG A 257 10.79 -9.15 -4.28
C ARG A 257 9.38 -8.61 -4.31
N PHE A 258 8.95 -7.91 -3.26
CA PHE A 258 7.63 -7.27 -3.24
C PHE A 258 7.54 -6.11 -4.23
N ALA A 259 8.59 -5.27 -4.33
CA ALA A 259 8.65 -4.20 -5.33
C ALA A 259 8.54 -4.75 -6.77
N MET A 260 9.24 -5.85 -7.08
CA MET A 260 9.13 -6.53 -8.38
C MET A 260 7.74 -7.16 -8.58
N TYR A 261 7.13 -7.70 -7.52
CA TYR A 261 5.77 -8.23 -7.60
C TYR A 261 4.77 -7.12 -7.93
N LEU A 262 4.91 -5.93 -7.35
CA LEU A 262 4.07 -4.76 -7.69
C LEU A 262 4.12 -4.41 -9.19
N MET A 263 5.22 -4.73 -9.88
CA MET A 263 5.39 -4.53 -11.32
C MET A 263 4.95 -5.74 -12.15
N SER A 264 4.59 -6.86 -11.53
CA SER A 264 4.15 -8.07 -12.23
C SER A 264 2.77 -7.88 -12.90
N PRO A 265 2.47 -8.64 -13.97
CA PRO A 265 1.15 -8.61 -14.60
C PRO A 265 0.01 -8.88 -13.61
N ALA A 266 0.21 -9.76 -12.64
CA ALA A 266 -0.79 -10.10 -11.62
C ALA A 266 -1.15 -8.89 -10.75
N ALA A 267 -0.15 -8.18 -10.20
CA ALA A 267 -0.39 -6.98 -9.40
C ALA A 267 -0.90 -5.81 -10.24
N GLN A 268 -0.34 -5.64 -11.45
CA GLN A 268 -0.76 -4.58 -12.37
C GLN A 268 -2.22 -4.73 -12.84
N ALA A 269 -2.74 -5.96 -12.98
CA ALA A 269 -4.14 -6.22 -13.30
C ALA A 269 -5.12 -5.85 -12.17
N VAL A 270 -4.66 -5.67 -10.95
CA VAL A 270 -5.50 -5.19 -9.83
C VAL A 270 -5.76 -3.69 -9.93
N LEU A 271 -4.78 -2.91 -10.38
CA LEU A 271 -4.81 -1.44 -10.36
C LEU A 271 -6.03 -0.84 -11.08
N PRO A 272 -6.42 -1.27 -12.31
CA PRO A 272 -7.58 -0.73 -13.00
C PRO A 272 -8.90 -0.95 -12.27
N ARG A 273 -9.01 -1.99 -11.45
CA ARG A 273 -10.22 -2.26 -10.65
C ARG A 273 -10.50 -1.16 -9.62
N TYR A 274 -9.46 -0.41 -9.26
CA TYR A 274 -9.52 0.74 -8.33
C TYR A 274 -9.36 2.09 -9.06
N GLY A 275 -9.43 2.11 -10.39
CA GLY A 275 -9.35 3.33 -11.20
C GLY A 275 -7.94 3.85 -11.45
N PHE A 276 -6.90 3.07 -11.13
CA PHE A 276 -5.53 3.41 -11.50
C PHE A 276 -5.19 2.93 -12.91
N GLY A 277 -4.33 3.65 -13.60
CA GLY A 277 -3.64 3.17 -14.80
C GLY A 277 -2.48 2.25 -14.42
N ALA A 278 -2.43 1.08 -15.05
CA ALA A 278 -1.28 0.18 -14.98
C ALA A 278 -0.11 0.72 -15.81
N VAL A 279 1.12 0.38 -15.42
CA VAL A 279 2.34 0.78 -16.17
C VAL A 279 3.00 -0.40 -16.89
N GLY A 280 2.70 -1.62 -16.48
CA GLY A 280 3.31 -2.85 -17.01
C GLY A 280 2.41 -3.66 -17.95
N LEU A 281 1.18 -3.21 -18.21
CA LEU A 281 0.25 -3.86 -19.14
C LEU A 281 0.08 -2.98 -20.37
N ALA A 282 0.00 -3.59 -21.55
CA ALA A 282 -0.42 -2.88 -22.76
C ALA A 282 -1.85 -2.35 -22.53
N ASP A 283 -2.11 -1.12 -22.96
CA ASP A 283 -3.46 -0.58 -22.99
C ASP A 283 -4.32 -1.46 -23.92
N PRO A 284 -5.43 -2.06 -23.45
CA PRO A 284 -6.25 -2.93 -24.29
C PRO A 284 -6.84 -2.22 -25.52
N GLY A 285 -6.65 -0.89 -25.64
CA GLY A 285 -7.07 -0.07 -26.77
C GLY A 285 -5.93 0.47 -27.64
N SER A 286 -4.66 0.08 -27.41
CA SER A 286 -3.52 0.50 -28.23
C SER A 286 -3.15 -0.49 -29.31
#